data_2b600320c56e26ccc7b5d4b27d2bf836
#
_entry.id   2b600320c56e26ccc7b5d4b27d2bf836
#
_cell.length_a   1.000
_cell.length_b   1.000
_cell.length_c   1.000
_cell.angle_alpha   90.00
_cell.angle_beta   90.00
_cell.angle_gamma   90.00
#
_symmetry.space_group_name_H-M   'P 1'
#
loop_
_entity.id
_entity.type
_entity.pdbx_description
1 polymer ?
#
loop_
_entity_poly.entity_id
_entity_poly.type
_entity_poly.pdbx_seq_one_letter_code
_entity_poly.pdbx_strand_id
1 'polypeptide(L)'
;MLISIFSMTQNDSALREQQEEQQVQAAFQHLLDTYLASSHRKKTEVITKAFNFAKAAHRGVRRRSGELYIFHPIAVAQVVCEEMGMGATTICAALLHDVVEDTDYTREDIANLFGEKVANIVEGVTKVSGGIFGDRASMQAETFKKILLTMRDDIRVILVKIADRLHNMRTLDSMPPSRQYKIVGETLYIFAPLADRLGLNRIKTELENLSFKYEHPDDYALIMQELSESQLQRDDAFQEFTPAIRRALDQMGVQYEIKARIKSPYSIWQKMQRKHIPFEEVFDILAIRIIFRPQKRENEIAECYAIYAALTQIYKPHPSRFRDWLSTPKANGYQALHNTFMSHQGKWIEV
;
A
#
# COMPACT_ATOMS: atom_id res chain seq x y z
N MET A 1 -9.10 -5.21 -53.64
CA MET A 1 -8.67 -4.18 -52.65
C MET A 1 -9.38 -4.28 -51.31
N LEU A 2 -10.70 -4.52 -51.24
CA LEU A 2 -11.43 -4.73 -49.94
C LEU A 2 -11.04 -5.99 -49.17
N ILE A 3 -10.73 -7.10 -49.84
CA ILE A 3 -10.32 -8.37 -49.22
C ILE A 3 -8.96 -8.26 -48.52
N SER A 4 -8.04 -7.46 -49.08
CA SER A 4 -6.69 -7.25 -48.49
C SER A 4 -6.72 -6.39 -47.23
N ILE A 5 -7.64 -5.43 -47.13
CA ILE A 5 -7.82 -4.58 -45.94
C ILE A 5 -8.47 -5.40 -44.77
N PHE A 6 -9.41 -6.29 -45.12
CA PHE A 6 -10.06 -7.16 -44.12
C PHE A 6 -9.10 -8.22 -43.55
N SER A 7 -8.17 -8.74 -44.35
CA SER A 7 -7.16 -9.71 -43.87
C SER A 7 -6.07 -9.05 -43.03
N MET A 8 -5.68 -7.79 -43.32
CA MET A 8 -4.75 -7.02 -42.49
C MET A 8 -5.34 -6.72 -41.10
N THR A 9 -6.58 -6.29 -41.03
CA THR A 9 -7.27 -6.00 -39.75
C THR A 9 -7.49 -7.24 -38.88
N GLN A 10 -7.74 -8.41 -39.47
CA GLN A 10 -7.86 -9.68 -38.72
C GLN A 10 -6.51 -10.16 -38.18
N ASN A 11 -5.43 -9.98 -38.93
CA ASN A 11 -4.09 -10.36 -38.48
C ASN A 11 -3.59 -9.46 -37.33
N ASP A 12 -3.90 -8.14 -37.41
CA ASP A 12 -3.58 -7.18 -36.36
C ASP A 12 -4.39 -7.45 -35.05
N SER A 13 -5.67 -7.87 -35.19
CA SER A 13 -6.49 -8.26 -34.05
C SER A 13 -5.96 -9.51 -33.35
N ALA A 14 -5.64 -10.56 -34.13
CA ALA A 14 -5.08 -11.79 -33.58
C ALA A 14 -3.72 -11.58 -32.89
N LEU A 15 -2.88 -10.72 -33.46
CA LEU A 15 -1.59 -10.38 -32.87
C LEU A 15 -1.76 -9.63 -31.53
N ARG A 16 -2.69 -8.70 -31.44
CA ARG A 16 -3.03 -8.00 -30.20
C ARG A 16 -3.56 -8.95 -29.13
N GLU A 17 -4.48 -9.84 -29.48
CA GLU A 17 -5.01 -10.85 -28.55
C GLU A 17 -3.90 -11.77 -28.01
N GLN A 18 -2.97 -12.16 -28.86
CA GLN A 18 -1.82 -12.97 -28.48
C GLN A 18 -0.87 -12.20 -27.53
N GLN A 19 -0.63 -10.93 -27.79
CA GLN A 19 0.20 -10.08 -26.93
C GLN A 19 -0.47 -9.84 -25.56
N GLU A 20 -1.77 -9.55 -25.56
CA GLU A 20 -2.53 -9.41 -24.31
C GLU A 20 -2.53 -10.68 -23.47
N GLU A 21 -2.69 -11.84 -24.12
CA GLU A 21 -2.61 -13.14 -23.44
C GLU A 21 -1.23 -13.39 -22.81
N GLN A 22 -0.16 -13.07 -23.52
CA GLN A 22 1.20 -13.16 -22.99
C GLN A 22 1.42 -12.23 -21.79
N GLN A 23 0.88 -11.01 -21.84
CA GLN A 23 0.96 -10.07 -20.73
C GLN A 23 0.17 -10.56 -19.49
N VAL A 24 -1.02 -11.12 -19.69
CA VAL A 24 -1.82 -11.71 -18.62
C VAL A 24 -1.08 -12.87 -17.96
N GLN A 25 -0.47 -13.77 -18.76
CA GLN A 25 0.31 -14.89 -18.24
C GLN A 25 1.56 -14.42 -17.48
N ALA A 26 2.26 -13.39 -17.99
CA ALA A 26 3.42 -12.81 -17.32
C ALA A 26 3.04 -12.19 -15.96
N ALA A 27 1.93 -11.43 -15.91
CA ALA A 27 1.44 -10.85 -14.66
C ALA A 27 1.04 -11.93 -13.64
N PHE A 28 0.37 -12.99 -14.08
CA PHE A 28 0.03 -14.10 -13.20
C PHE A 28 1.27 -14.89 -12.74
N GLN A 29 2.24 -15.12 -13.63
CA GLN A 29 3.51 -15.76 -13.26
C GLN A 29 4.26 -14.96 -12.19
N HIS A 30 4.29 -13.64 -12.32
CA HIS A 30 4.88 -12.77 -11.30
C HIS A 30 4.21 -12.92 -9.92
N LEU A 31 2.87 -13.03 -9.88
CA LEU A 31 2.14 -13.33 -8.65
C LEU A 31 2.56 -14.68 -8.05
N LEU A 32 2.68 -15.72 -8.88
CA LEU A 32 3.11 -17.04 -8.42
C LEU A 32 4.54 -17.03 -7.88
N ASP A 33 5.46 -16.36 -8.57
CA ASP A 33 6.87 -16.24 -8.14
C ASP A 33 6.97 -15.52 -6.81
N THR A 34 6.23 -14.42 -6.63
CA THR A 34 6.13 -13.69 -5.37
C THR A 34 5.59 -14.58 -4.24
N TYR A 35 4.53 -15.35 -4.51
CA TYR A 35 3.98 -16.30 -3.53
C TYR A 35 4.95 -17.41 -3.19
N LEU A 36 5.68 -17.96 -4.18
CA LEU A 36 6.69 -18.98 -3.98
C LEU A 36 7.91 -18.50 -3.19
N ALA A 37 8.25 -17.24 -3.29
CA ALA A 37 9.31 -16.61 -2.48
C ALA A 37 8.90 -16.35 -1.02
N SER A 38 7.59 -16.36 -0.72
CA SER A 38 7.06 -16.13 0.63
C SER A 38 7.32 -17.32 1.57
N SER A 39 7.12 -17.13 2.88
CA SER A 39 7.23 -18.17 3.90
C SER A 39 6.00 -19.08 4.00
N HIS A 40 4.97 -18.85 3.21
CA HIS A 40 3.73 -19.63 3.26
C HIS A 40 3.87 -21.02 2.68
N ARG A 41 2.99 -21.95 3.13
CA ARG A 41 2.86 -23.29 2.53
C ARG A 41 2.47 -23.15 1.06
N LYS A 42 3.23 -23.78 0.16
CA LYS A 42 3.05 -23.68 -1.28
C LYS A 42 1.79 -24.41 -1.76
N LYS A 43 0.77 -23.63 -2.12
CA LYS A 43 -0.52 -24.08 -2.64
C LYS A 43 -0.80 -23.39 -3.99
N THR A 44 0.08 -23.60 -4.95
CA THR A 44 -0.01 -22.96 -6.28
C THR A 44 -1.18 -23.45 -7.10
N GLU A 45 -1.56 -24.73 -6.96
CA GLU A 45 -2.65 -25.34 -7.73
C GLU A 45 -3.98 -24.62 -7.52
N VAL A 46 -4.35 -24.31 -6.27
CA VAL A 46 -5.61 -23.62 -5.98
C VAL A 46 -5.58 -22.17 -6.45
N ILE A 47 -4.43 -21.48 -6.39
CA ILE A 47 -4.26 -20.12 -6.91
C ILE A 47 -4.40 -20.13 -8.43
N THR A 48 -3.75 -21.08 -9.12
CA THR A 48 -3.87 -21.24 -10.57
C THR A 48 -5.31 -21.57 -11.00
N LYS A 49 -6.00 -22.42 -10.23
CA LYS A 49 -7.43 -22.71 -10.46
C LYS A 49 -8.28 -21.45 -10.32
N ALA A 50 -8.05 -20.62 -9.28
CA ALA A 50 -8.78 -19.37 -9.06
C ALA A 50 -8.51 -18.34 -10.17
N PHE A 51 -7.27 -18.21 -10.60
CA PHE A 51 -6.91 -17.35 -11.73
C PHE A 51 -7.61 -17.77 -13.03
N ASN A 52 -7.53 -19.05 -13.40
CA ASN A 52 -8.17 -19.55 -14.62
C ASN A 52 -9.68 -19.37 -14.59
N PHE A 53 -10.31 -19.56 -13.41
CA PHE A 53 -11.73 -19.34 -13.22
C PHE A 53 -12.11 -17.86 -13.37
N ALA A 54 -11.40 -16.95 -12.69
CA ALA A 54 -11.62 -15.49 -12.80
C ALA A 54 -11.42 -14.99 -14.23
N LYS A 55 -10.38 -15.51 -14.93
CA LYS A 55 -10.11 -15.18 -16.33
C LYS A 55 -11.24 -15.63 -17.26
N ALA A 56 -11.79 -16.81 -17.04
CA ALA A 56 -12.90 -17.33 -17.81
C ALA A 56 -14.19 -16.54 -17.52
N ALA A 57 -14.45 -16.23 -16.25
CA ALA A 57 -15.64 -15.48 -15.81
C ALA A 57 -15.70 -14.06 -16.40
N HIS A 58 -14.55 -13.39 -16.54
CA HIS A 58 -14.45 -12.03 -17.11
C HIS A 58 -13.96 -12.02 -18.57
N ARG A 59 -14.15 -13.11 -19.30
CA ARG A 59 -13.70 -13.20 -20.69
C ARG A 59 -14.31 -12.11 -21.55
N GLY A 60 -13.46 -11.34 -22.25
CA GLY A 60 -13.88 -10.26 -23.14
C GLY A 60 -14.27 -8.95 -22.42
N VAL A 61 -14.31 -8.94 -21.11
CA VAL A 61 -14.59 -7.71 -20.33
C VAL A 61 -13.33 -6.84 -20.29
N ARG A 62 -13.53 -5.52 -20.52
CA ARG A 62 -12.46 -4.52 -20.45
C ARG A 62 -12.78 -3.44 -19.44
N ARG A 63 -11.75 -2.93 -18.79
CA ARG A 63 -11.84 -1.72 -17.97
C ARG A 63 -11.99 -0.47 -18.83
N ARG A 64 -12.33 0.65 -18.21
CA ARG A 64 -12.41 1.95 -18.89
C ARG A 64 -11.10 2.42 -19.49
N SER A 65 -9.96 1.99 -18.95
CA SER A 65 -8.63 2.17 -19.51
C SER A 65 -8.40 1.45 -20.83
N GLY A 66 -9.29 0.51 -21.20
CA GLY A 66 -9.18 -0.34 -22.40
C GLY A 66 -8.46 -1.66 -22.16
N GLU A 67 -7.81 -1.86 -21.03
CA GLU A 67 -7.14 -3.11 -20.67
C GLU A 67 -8.11 -4.23 -20.33
N LEU A 68 -7.69 -5.51 -20.45
CA LEU A 68 -8.50 -6.65 -20.05
C LEU A 68 -8.78 -6.61 -18.55
N TYR A 69 -10.03 -6.88 -18.17
CA TYR A 69 -10.47 -6.81 -16.77
C TYR A 69 -9.64 -7.67 -15.82
N ILE A 70 -9.16 -8.83 -16.28
CA ILE A 70 -8.40 -9.80 -15.48
C ILE A 70 -7.11 -9.20 -14.85
N PHE A 71 -6.55 -8.14 -15.42
CA PHE A 71 -5.38 -7.45 -14.81
C PHE A 71 -5.72 -6.87 -13.44
N HIS A 72 -6.98 -6.45 -13.23
CA HIS A 72 -7.41 -5.91 -11.94
C HIS A 72 -7.34 -6.95 -10.82
N PRO A 73 -8.03 -8.10 -10.88
CA PRO A 73 -7.94 -9.10 -9.82
C PRO A 73 -6.52 -9.67 -9.64
N ILE A 74 -5.70 -9.77 -10.70
CA ILE A 74 -4.28 -10.14 -10.56
C ILE A 74 -3.55 -9.07 -9.73
N ALA A 75 -3.72 -7.79 -10.03
CA ALA A 75 -3.06 -6.70 -9.29
C ALA A 75 -3.52 -6.63 -7.83
N VAL A 76 -4.82 -6.83 -7.56
CA VAL A 76 -5.35 -6.92 -6.19
C VAL A 76 -4.72 -8.10 -5.43
N ALA A 77 -4.62 -9.27 -6.07
CA ALA A 77 -3.98 -10.46 -5.51
C ALA A 77 -2.47 -10.23 -5.27
N GLN A 78 -1.79 -9.48 -6.16
CA GLN A 78 -0.37 -9.12 -5.99
C GLN A 78 -0.18 -8.24 -4.75
N VAL A 79 -1.01 -7.21 -4.53
CA VAL A 79 -0.97 -6.37 -3.32
C VAL A 79 -1.19 -7.21 -2.07
N VAL A 80 -2.17 -8.09 -2.07
CA VAL A 80 -2.48 -9.01 -0.97
C VAL A 80 -1.31 -9.94 -0.65
N CYS A 81 -0.64 -10.45 -1.66
CA CYS A 81 0.51 -11.35 -1.53
C CYS A 81 1.77 -10.63 -1.07
N GLU A 82 2.18 -9.61 -1.81
CA GLU A 82 3.48 -8.93 -1.67
C GLU A 82 3.49 -7.89 -0.55
N GLU A 83 2.47 -7.02 -0.51
CA GLU A 83 2.47 -5.89 0.41
C GLU A 83 1.82 -6.22 1.77
N MET A 84 0.89 -7.17 1.80
CA MET A 84 0.22 -7.60 3.04
C MET A 84 0.69 -8.97 3.55
N GLY A 85 1.49 -9.71 2.78
CA GLY A 85 2.05 -10.99 3.19
C GLY A 85 0.99 -12.10 3.41
N MET A 86 -0.11 -12.09 2.66
CA MET A 86 -1.21 -13.03 2.85
C MET A 86 -0.99 -14.34 2.08
N GLY A 87 -1.59 -15.44 2.59
CA GLY A 87 -1.49 -16.77 1.99
C GLY A 87 -2.58 -17.08 0.97
N ALA A 88 -2.51 -18.31 0.42
CA ALA A 88 -3.32 -18.77 -0.71
C ALA A 88 -4.82 -18.49 -0.61
N THR A 89 -5.45 -18.66 0.55
CA THR A 89 -6.89 -18.42 0.72
C THR A 89 -7.28 -16.98 0.40
N THR A 90 -6.50 -16.00 0.89
CA THR A 90 -6.76 -14.58 0.65
C THR A 90 -6.41 -14.20 -0.78
N ILE A 91 -5.35 -14.78 -1.35
CA ILE A 91 -4.98 -14.60 -2.77
C ILE A 91 -6.08 -15.12 -3.69
N CYS A 92 -6.63 -16.32 -3.43
CA CYS A 92 -7.78 -16.83 -4.19
C CYS A 92 -9.00 -15.93 -4.07
N ALA A 93 -9.31 -15.45 -2.86
CA ALA A 93 -10.42 -14.52 -2.65
C ALA A 93 -10.20 -13.19 -3.40
N ALA A 94 -8.97 -12.68 -3.46
CA ALA A 94 -8.62 -11.48 -4.22
C ALA A 94 -8.76 -11.69 -5.74
N LEU A 95 -8.38 -12.86 -6.26
CA LEU A 95 -8.60 -13.21 -7.68
C LEU A 95 -10.09 -13.33 -8.05
N LEU A 96 -10.93 -13.70 -7.09
CA LEU A 96 -12.36 -14.01 -7.30
C LEU A 96 -13.31 -12.92 -6.79
N HIS A 97 -12.79 -11.80 -6.24
CA HIS A 97 -13.58 -10.86 -5.44
C HIS A 97 -14.75 -10.22 -6.18
N ASP A 98 -14.63 -10.01 -7.48
CA ASP A 98 -15.67 -9.40 -8.31
C ASP A 98 -16.50 -10.45 -9.09
N VAL A 99 -16.14 -11.74 -9.04
CA VAL A 99 -16.84 -12.76 -9.83
C VAL A 99 -18.31 -12.86 -9.48
N VAL A 100 -18.65 -12.83 -8.18
CA VAL A 100 -20.06 -12.92 -7.74
C VAL A 100 -20.83 -11.60 -7.98
N GLU A 101 -20.13 -10.46 -8.01
CA GLU A 101 -20.75 -9.15 -8.23
C GLU A 101 -20.99 -8.88 -9.73
N ASP A 102 -20.06 -9.27 -10.58
CA ASP A 102 -20.03 -8.88 -12.00
C ASP A 102 -20.47 -10.00 -12.97
N THR A 103 -20.77 -11.22 -12.47
CA THR A 103 -21.13 -12.35 -13.31
C THR A 103 -22.31 -13.15 -12.73
N ASP A 104 -22.79 -14.15 -13.46
CA ASP A 104 -23.88 -15.04 -13.03
C ASP A 104 -23.46 -16.12 -12.00
N TYR A 105 -22.19 -16.17 -11.62
CA TYR A 105 -21.71 -17.12 -10.62
C TYR A 105 -22.16 -16.72 -9.21
N THR A 106 -22.58 -17.73 -8.46
CA THR A 106 -23.09 -17.56 -7.09
C THR A 106 -22.01 -17.81 -6.04
N ARG A 107 -22.29 -17.40 -4.77
CA ARG A 107 -21.46 -17.76 -3.62
C ARG A 107 -21.28 -19.29 -3.51
N GLU A 108 -22.35 -20.04 -3.78
CA GLU A 108 -22.35 -21.51 -3.72
C GLU A 108 -21.41 -22.12 -4.73
N ASP A 109 -21.31 -21.56 -5.94
CA ASP A 109 -20.35 -21.99 -6.94
C ASP A 109 -18.91 -21.80 -6.46
N ILE A 110 -18.63 -20.66 -5.84
CA ILE A 110 -17.31 -20.37 -5.24
C ILE A 110 -17.02 -21.34 -4.09
N ALA A 111 -18.01 -21.63 -3.23
CA ALA A 111 -17.85 -22.56 -2.11
C ALA A 111 -17.55 -24.00 -2.59
N ASN A 112 -18.26 -24.46 -3.61
CA ASN A 112 -18.06 -25.78 -4.19
C ASN A 112 -16.69 -25.94 -4.87
N LEU A 113 -16.18 -24.88 -5.51
CA LEU A 113 -14.94 -24.93 -6.27
C LEU A 113 -13.69 -24.64 -5.44
N PHE A 114 -13.78 -23.74 -4.44
CA PHE A 114 -12.64 -23.17 -3.69
C PHE A 114 -12.79 -23.32 -2.17
N GLY A 115 -13.92 -23.81 -1.70
CA GLY A 115 -14.23 -24.04 -0.29
C GLY A 115 -14.84 -22.82 0.42
N GLU A 116 -15.54 -23.10 1.53
CA GLU A 116 -16.30 -22.13 2.32
C GLU A 116 -15.50 -20.89 2.76
N LYS A 117 -14.21 -21.07 3.10
CA LYS A 117 -13.38 -19.96 3.55
C LYS A 117 -13.15 -18.90 2.46
N VAL A 118 -12.96 -19.32 1.22
CA VAL A 118 -12.79 -18.41 0.07
C VAL A 118 -14.13 -17.74 -0.23
N ALA A 119 -15.22 -18.53 -0.29
CA ALA A 119 -16.56 -18.04 -0.57
C ALA A 119 -17.03 -16.99 0.45
N ASN A 120 -16.77 -17.19 1.73
CA ASN A 120 -17.12 -16.24 2.78
C ASN A 120 -16.37 -14.91 2.66
N ILE A 121 -15.09 -14.95 2.26
CA ILE A 121 -14.34 -13.70 2.02
C ILE A 121 -14.90 -12.98 0.80
N VAL A 122 -15.14 -13.68 -0.32
CA VAL A 122 -15.71 -13.09 -1.54
C VAL A 122 -17.07 -12.47 -1.26
N GLU A 123 -17.98 -13.19 -0.59
CA GLU A 123 -19.30 -12.68 -0.19
C GLU A 123 -19.18 -11.43 0.70
N GLY A 124 -18.25 -11.45 1.67
CA GLY A 124 -17.99 -10.31 2.54
C GLY A 124 -17.54 -9.06 1.75
N VAL A 125 -16.67 -9.24 0.76
CA VAL A 125 -16.20 -8.16 -0.13
C VAL A 125 -17.38 -7.61 -0.94
N THR A 126 -18.20 -8.44 -1.54
CA THR A 126 -19.42 -8.05 -2.30
C THR A 126 -20.40 -7.28 -1.43
N LYS A 127 -20.67 -7.73 -0.19
CA LYS A 127 -21.59 -7.03 0.75
C LYS A 127 -21.10 -5.64 1.13
N VAL A 128 -19.78 -5.45 1.24
CA VAL A 128 -19.17 -4.13 1.50
C VAL A 128 -19.27 -3.22 0.27
N SER A 129 -19.19 -3.78 -0.95
CA SER A 129 -19.30 -3.04 -2.22
C SER A 129 -20.71 -2.55 -2.51
N GLY A 130 -21.75 -3.30 -2.12
CA GLY A 130 -23.15 -3.02 -2.37
C GLY A 130 -23.55 -1.60 -1.96
N GLY A 131 -23.64 -0.71 -2.96
CA GLY A 131 -23.80 0.72 -2.81
C GLY A 131 -25.07 1.11 -2.06
N ILE A 132 -24.96 2.16 -1.28
CA ILE A 132 -26.08 2.77 -0.57
C ILE A 132 -26.38 4.09 -1.26
N PHE A 133 -27.63 4.27 -1.67
CA PHE A 133 -28.16 5.54 -2.13
C PHE A 133 -28.60 6.35 -0.90
N GLY A 134 -27.99 7.52 -0.64
CA GLY A 134 -28.36 8.38 0.48
C GLY A 134 -27.46 9.61 0.62
N ASP A 135 -27.74 10.44 1.63
CA ASP A 135 -27.02 11.68 1.92
C ASP A 135 -25.56 11.38 2.38
N ARG A 136 -24.59 12.21 1.98
CA ARG A 136 -23.14 11.98 2.06
C ARG A 136 -22.65 11.53 3.44
N ALA A 137 -23.06 12.20 4.50
CA ALA A 137 -22.63 11.90 5.87
C ALA A 137 -23.20 10.57 6.38
N SER A 138 -24.45 10.24 6.02
CA SER A 138 -25.12 8.98 6.34
C SER A 138 -24.47 7.80 5.63
N MET A 139 -24.05 7.97 4.36
CA MET A 139 -23.38 6.92 3.56
C MET A 139 -22.03 6.52 4.10
N GLN A 140 -21.20 7.47 4.53
CA GLN A 140 -19.89 7.19 5.11
C GLN A 140 -20.01 6.41 6.42
N ALA A 141 -20.95 6.82 7.29
CA ALA A 141 -21.21 6.13 8.55
C ALA A 141 -21.72 4.69 8.34
N GLU A 142 -22.60 4.47 7.37
CA GLU A 142 -23.11 3.13 7.06
C GLU A 142 -22.05 2.24 6.40
N THR A 143 -21.26 2.77 5.46
CA THR A 143 -20.12 2.05 4.89
C THR A 143 -19.13 1.67 5.97
N PHE A 144 -18.80 2.58 6.86
CA PHE A 144 -17.91 2.31 7.99
C PHE A 144 -18.49 1.26 8.94
N LYS A 145 -19.80 1.33 9.26
CA LYS A 145 -20.49 0.33 10.07
C LYS A 145 -20.48 -1.05 9.43
N LYS A 146 -20.75 -1.15 8.11
CA LYS A 146 -20.66 -2.41 7.37
C LYS A 146 -19.26 -3.00 7.42
N ILE A 147 -18.25 -2.17 7.17
CA ILE A 147 -16.84 -2.56 7.27
C ILE A 147 -16.54 -3.13 8.67
N LEU A 148 -16.92 -2.44 9.74
CA LEU A 148 -16.69 -2.89 11.11
C LEU A 148 -17.40 -4.23 11.43
N LEU A 149 -18.64 -4.40 10.96
CA LEU A 149 -19.37 -5.66 11.15
C LEU A 149 -18.70 -6.82 10.41
N THR A 150 -18.27 -6.59 9.18
CA THR A 150 -17.57 -7.61 8.37
C THR A 150 -16.19 -7.97 8.95
N MET A 151 -15.47 -6.99 9.54
CA MET A 151 -14.20 -7.24 10.24
C MET A 151 -14.35 -8.20 11.42
N ARG A 152 -15.50 -8.21 12.08
CA ARG A 152 -15.78 -9.13 13.20
C ARG A 152 -15.76 -10.59 12.74
N ASP A 153 -16.24 -10.85 11.52
CA ASP A 153 -16.36 -12.21 11.00
C ASP A 153 -15.05 -12.69 10.36
N ASP A 154 -14.45 -11.89 9.48
CA ASP A 154 -13.15 -12.20 8.88
C ASP A 154 -12.40 -10.92 8.43
N ILE A 155 -11.29 -10.61 9.11
CA ILE A 155 -10.45 -9.44 8.81
C ILE A 155 -9.93 -9.43 7.36
N ARG A 156 -9.79 -10.61 6.72
CA ARG A 156 -9.28 -10.73 5.35
C ARG A 156 -10.17 -10.06 4.32
N VAL A 157 -11.46 -9.93 4.60
CA VAL A 157 -12.40 -9.17 3.75
C VAL A 157 -11.92 -7.74 3.58
N ILE A 158 -11.55 -7.09 4.68
CA ILE A 158 -11.07 -5.70 4.64
C ILE A 158 -9.71 -5.59 4.00
N LEU A 159 -8.82 -6.56 4.18
CA LEU A 159 -7.53 -6.59 3.50
C LEU A 159 -7.69 -6.64 1.98
N VAL A 160 -8.58 -7.51 1.46
CA VAL A 160 -8.90 -7.56 0.03
C VAL A 160 -9.52 -6.25 -0.44
N LYS A 161 -10.42 -5.66 0.35
CA LYS A 161 -11.08 -4.39 -0.01
C LYS A 161 -10.12 -3.19 -0.02
N ILE A 162 -9.14 -3.16 0.89
CA ILE A 162 -8.07 -2.15 0.88
C ILE A 162 -7.17 -2.34 -0.36
N ALA A 163 -6.84 -3.58 -0.73
CA ALA A 163 -6.04 -3.88 -1.91
C ALA A 163 -6.78 -3.49 -3.21
N ASP A 164 -8.09 -3.79 -3.30
CA ASP A 164 -8.96 -3.36 -4.39
C ASP A 164 -8.97 -1.81 -4.48
N ARG A 165 -9.21 -1.12 -3.37
CA ARG A 165 -9.18 0.35 -3.32
C ARG A 165 -7.85 0.92 -3.77
N LEU A 166 -6.73 0.33 -3.34
CA LEU A 166 -5.40 0.79 -3.74
C LEU A 166 -5.19 0.65 -5.26
N HIS A 167 -5.56 -0.49 -5.84
CA HIS A 167 -5.46 -0.66 -7.29
C HIS A 167 -6.39 0.30 -8.05
N ASN A 168 -7.61 0.52 -7.56
CA ASN A 168 -8.53 1.50 -8.16
C ASN A 168 -7.99 2.92 -8.08
N MET A 169 -7.28 3.29 -7.01
CA MET A 169 -6.61 4.59 -6.89
C MET A 169 -5.41 4.71 -7.84
N ARG A 170 -4.63 3.65 -8.05
CA ARG A 170 -3.51 3.60 -9.01
C ARG A 170 -3.96 3.78 -10.46
N THR A 171 -5.21 3.43 -10.77
CA THR A 171 -5.79 3.48 -12.13
C THR A 171 -6.92 4.52 -12.27
N LEU A 172 -6.98 5.50 -11.37
CA LEU A 172 -8.10 6.43 -11.24
C LEU A 172 -8.18 7.44 -12.40
N ASP A 173 -7.09 7.66 -13.12
CA ASP A 173 -7.00 8.59 -14.27
C ASP A 173 -8.04 8.28 -15.36
N SER A 174 -8.42 7.01 -15.53
CA SER A 174 -9.42 6.57 -16.51
C SER A 174 -10.89 6.90 -16.14
N MET A 175 -11.10 7.37 -14.91
CA MET A 175 -12.45 7.67 -14.40
C MET A 175 -12.83 9.14 -14.62
N PRO A 176 -14.12 9.46 -14.86
CA PRO A 176 -14.57 10.85 -14.94
C PRO A 176 -14.41 11.59 -13.61
N PRO A 177 -14.18 12.93 -13.64
CA PRO A 177 -13.87 13.73 -12.44
C PRO A 177 -14.90 13.60 -11.30
N SER A 178 -16.17 13.47 -11.62
CA SER A 178 -17.23 13.30 -10.61
C SER A 178 -17.10 12.00 -9.81
N ARG A 179 -16.64 10.91 -10.45
CA ARG A 179 -16.35 9.64 -9.78
C ARG A 179 -15.01 9.68 -9.04
N GLN A 180 -14.00 10.34 -9.63
CA GLN A 180 -12.70 10.53 -8.98
C GLN A 180 -12.89 11.18 -7.60
N TYR A 181 -13.65 12.29 -7.54
CA TYR A 181 -13.91 13.02 -6.30
C TYR A 181 -14.54 12.15 -5.20
N LYS A 182 -15.52 11.31 -5.56
CA LYS A 182 -16.17 10.40 -4.60
C LYS A 182 -15.17 9.35 -4.08
N ILE A 183 -14.43 8.70 -4.99
CA ILE A 183 -13.46 7.65 -4.66
C ILE A 183 -12.34 8.20 -3.76
N VAL A 184 -11.83 9.40 -4.07
CA VAL A 184 -10.82 10.11 -3.27
C VAL A 184 -11.33 10.38 -1.85
N GLY A 185 -12.52 10.92 -1.70
CA GLY A 185 -13.09 11.20 -0.38
C GLY A 185 -13.27 9.92 0.47
N GLU A 186 -13.83 8.84 -0.10
CA GLU A 186 -13.92 7.55 0.59
C GLU A 186 -12.53 7.01 0.97
N THR A 187 -11.54 7.19 0.09
CA THR A 187 -10.17 6.71 0.33
C THR A 187 -9.53 7.44 1.50
N LEU A 188 -9.59 8.77 1.55
CA LEU A 188 -8.99 9.58 2.63
C LEU A 188 -9.68 9.39 3.98
N TYR A 189 -11.02 9.30 3.97
CA TYR A 189 -11.78 9.32 5.24
C TYR A 189 -12.10 7.93 5.78
N ILE A 190 -12.01 6.88 4.97
CA ILE A 190 -12.33 5.51 5.39
C ILE A 190 -11.11 4.58 5.23
N PHE A 191 -10.61 4.40 4.01
CA PHE A 191 -9.63 3.35 3.72
C PHE A 191 -8.22 3.66 4.24
N ALA A 192 -7.74 4.91 4.13
CA ALA A 192 -6.43 5.27 4.66
C ALA A 192 -6.37 5.18 6.20
N PRO A 193 -7.37 5.66 6.98
CA PRO A 193 -7.44 5.42 8.42
C PRO A 193 -7.56 3.94 8.81
N LEU A 194 -8.28 3.12 8.03
CA LEU A 194 -8.34 1.67 8.25
C LEU A 194 -6.99 1.00 8.03
N ALA A 195 -6.30 1.35 6.93
CA ALA A 195 -4.97 0.85 6.65
C ALA A 195 -3.97 1.22 7.76
N ASP A 196 -4.06 2.44 8.32
CA ASP A 196 -3.24 2.88 9.45
C ASP A 196 -3.50 2.02 10.70
N ARG A 197 -4.77 1.79 11.04
CA ARG A 197 -5.15 0.95 12.20
C ARG A 197 -4.71 -0.49 12.07
N LEU A 198 -4.64 -1.02 10.85
CA LEU A 198 -4.15 -2.36 10.55
C LEU A 198 -2.62 -2.43 10.41
N GLY A 199 -1.90 -1.33 10.64
CA GLY A 199 -0.45 -1.28 10.52
C GLY A 199 0.09 -1.28 9.08
N LEU A 200 -0.79 -1.17 8.08
CA LEU A 200 -0.44 -1.16 6.65
C LEU A 200 0.09 0.22 6.21
N ASN A 201 1.17 0.68 6.85
CA ASN A 201 1.67 2.04 6.72
C ASN A 201 2.07 2.43 5.28
N ARG A 202 2.61 1.48 4.48
CA ARG A 202 2.96 1.74 3.07
C ARG A 202 1.71 2.03 2.25
N ILE A 203 0.72 1.16 2.37
CA ILE A 203 -0.57 1.27 1.68
C ILE A 203 -1.29 2.54 2.10
N LYS A 204 -1.36 2.82 3.41
CA LYS A 204 -1.93 4.06 3.95
C LYS A 204 -1.27 5.30 3.32
N THR A 205 0.06 5.35 3.30
CA THR A 205 0.80 6.48 2.75
C THR A 205 0.56 6.64 1.25
N GLU A 206 0.49 5.54 0.50
CA GLU A 206 0.21 5.57 -0.93
C GLU A 206 -1.23 6.03 -1.21
N LEU A 207 -2.23 5.52 -0.47
CA LEU A 207 -3.62 5.96 -0.57
C LEU A 207 -3.76 7.47 -0.32
N GLU A 208 -3.08 7.99 0.71
CA GLU A 208 -3.07 9.42 1.02
C GLU A 208 -2.42 10.25 -0.10
N ASN A 209 -1.27 9.82 -0.62
CA ASN A 209 -0.57 10.54 -1.69
C ASN A 209 -1.35 10.54 -3.01
N LEU A 210 -1.94 9.39 -3.38
CA LEU A 210 -2.79 9.30 -4.56
C LEU A 210 -4.03 10.18 -4.41
N SER A 211 -4.67 10.19 -3.25
CA SER A 211 -5.80 11.06 -2.98
C SER A 211 -5.42 12.53 -3.07
N PHE A 212 -4.28 12.92 -2.50
CA PHE A 212 -3.74 14.28 -2.55
C PHE A 212 -3.48 14.74 -3.99
N LYS A 213 -2.90 13.86 -4.83
CA LYS A 213 -2.66 14.13 -6.25
C LYS A 213 -3.94 14.53 -7.01
N TYR A 214 -5.08 13.91 -6.68
CA TYR A 214 -6.37 14.19 -7.35
C TYR A 214 -7.15 15.33 -6.71
N GLU A 215 -7.03 15.54 -5.40
CA GLU A 215 -7.76 16.58 -4.68
C GLU A 215 -7.10 17.94 -4.80
N HIS A 216 -5.76 17.98 -4.78
CA HIS A 216 -4.94 19.19 -4.83
C HIS A 216 -3.77 19.02 -5.82
N PRO A 217 -4.04 18.92 -7.13
CA PRO A 217 -3.03 18.58 -8.14
C PRO A 217 -1.89 19.61 -8.21
N ASP A 218 -2.19 20.89 -8.07
CA ASP A 218 -1.21 21.99 -8.14
C ASP A 218 -0.26 21.94 -6.94
N ASP A 219 -0.80 21.80 -5.72
CA ASP A 219 0.00 21.66 -4.49
C ASP A 219 0.85 20.39 -4.53
N TYR A 220 0.28 19.28 -5.06
CA TYR A 220 1.02 18.03 -5.24
C TYR A 220 2.21 18.22 -6.18
N ALA A 221 1.99 18.84 -7.34
CA ALA A 221 3.05 19.11 -8.34
C ALA A 221 4.16 19.99 -7.75
N LEU A 222 3.79 21.06 -7.04
CA LEU A 222 4.73 21.97 -6.36
C LEU A 222 5.61 21.19 -5.36
N ILE A 223 5.00 20.41 -4.46
CA ILE A 223 5.75 19.64 -3.45
C ILE A 223 6.65 18.60 -4.10
N MET A 224 6.20 17.95 -5.18
CA MET A 224 7.03 16.98 -5.92
C MET A 224 8.23 17.65 -6.59
N GLN A 225 8.06 18.85 -7.13
CA GLN A 225 9.15 19.65 -7.68
C GLN A 225 10.17 20.01 -6.59
N GLU A 226 9.74 20.57 -5.48
CA GLU A 226 10.60 20.94 -4.33
C GLU A 226 11.36 19.70 -3.77
N LEU A 227 10.70 18.56 -3.67
CA LEU A 227 11.32 17.30 -3.28
C LEU A 227 12.38 16.86 -4.30
N SER A 228 12.17 17.05 -5.59
CA SER A 228 13.15 16.74 -6.62
C SER A 228 14.36 17.65 -6.55
N GLU A 229 14.16 18.96 -6.48
CA GLU A 229 15.21 19.98 -6.44
C GLU A 229 16.10 19.87 -5.17
N SER A 230 15.51 19.50 -4.03
CA SER A 230 16.25 19.33 -2.79
C SER A 230 16.86 17.92 -2.59
N GLN A 231 16.82 17.04 -3.60
CA GLN A 231 17.30 15.66 -3.45
C GLN A 231 18.80 15.58 -3.12
N LEU A 232 19.64 16.28 -3.85
CA LEU A 232 21.09 16.27 -3.60
C LEU A 232 21.43 16.72 -2.18
N GLN A 233 20.78 17.77 -1.69
CA GLN A 233 21.00 18.27 -0.31
C GLN A 233 20.59 17.25 0.75
N ARG A 234 19.56 16.44 0.49
CA ARG A 234 19.14 15.37 1.39
C ARG A 234 20.10 14.19 1.37
N ASP A 235 20.60 13.84 0.20
CA ASP A 235 21.59 12.77 0.03
C ASP A 235 22.90 13.15 0.74
N ASP A 236 23.36 14.38 0.59
CA ASP A 236 24.54 14.91 1.31
C ASP A 236 24.34 14.87 2.82
N ALA A 237 23.18 15.32 3.30
CA ALA A 237 22.85 15.27 4.74
C ALA A 237 22.83 13.84 5.28
N PHE A 238 22.32 12.88 4.51
CA PHE A 238 22.34 11.47 4.89
C PHE A 238 23.76 10.90 4.93
N GLN A 239 24.57 11.22 3.91
CA GLN A 239 25.97 10.76 3.84
C GLN A 239 26.86 11.37 4.93
N GLU A 240 26.60 12.59 5.34
CA GLU A 240 27.32 13.23 6.45
C GLU A 240 26.92 12.63 7.81
N PHE A 241 25.62 12.41 8.01
CA PHE A 241 25.10 12.04 9.33
C PHE A 241 25.29 10.56 9.68
N THR A 242 25.24 9.64 8.72
CA THR A 242 25.21 8.19 8.99
C THR A 242 26.55 7.54 9.35
N PRO A 243 27.75 7.99 8.92
CA PRO A 243 29.00 7.30 9.21
C PRO A 243 29.34 7.19 10.69
N ALA A 244 29.06 8.23 11.48
CA ALA A 244 29.29 8.20 12.92
C ALA A 244 28.35 7.22 13.62
N ILE A 245 27.10 7.15 13.19
CA ILE A 245 26.11 6.18 13.68
C ILE A 245 26.57 4.76 13.36
N ARG A 246 27.01 4.49 12.12
CA ARG A 246 27.49 3.17 11.72
C ARG A 246 28.64 2.70 12.61
N ARG A 247 29.65 3.56 12.81
CA ARG A 247 30.80 3.23 13.70
C ARG A 247 30.34 2.87 15.11
N ALA A 248 29.41 3.60 15.69
CA ALA A 248 28.89 3.31 17.03
C ALA A 248 28.13 1.97 17.08
N LEU A 249 27.27 1.70 16.09
CA LEU A 249 26.51 0.43 16.02
C LEU A 249 27.44 -0.77 15.77
N ASP A 250 28.47 -0.60 14.93
CA ASP A 250 29.49 -1.63 14.68
C ASP A 250 30.27 -1.97 15.97
N GLN A 251 30.64 -0.94 16.75
CA GLN A 251 31.30 -1.14 18.06
C GLN A 251 30.41 -1.86 19.08
N MET A 252 29.09 -1.67 18.99
CA MET A 252 28.11 -2.37 19.83
C MET A 252 27.86 -3.81 19.37
N GLY A 253 28.35 -4.22 18.21
CA GLY A 253 28.12 -5.55 17.65
C GLY A 253 26.68 -5.81 17.24
N VAL A 254 25.91 -4.76 16.97
CA VAL A 254 24.50 -4.84 16.59
C VAL A 254 24.39 -5.14 15.09
N GLN A 255 23.48 -6.03 14.71
CA GLN A 255 23.10 -6.20 13.31
C GLN A 255 22.03 -5.15 12.96
N TYR A 256 22.32 -4.28 12.00
CA TYR A 256 21.42 -3.17 11.67
C TYR A 256 21.36 -2.87 10.17
N GLU A 257 20.33 -2.14 9.81
CA GLU A 257 20.17 -1.48 8.51
C GLU A 257 19.79 -0.01 8.75
N ILE A 258 20.47 0.93 8.06
CA ILE A 258 20.12 2.36 8.11
C ILE A 258 19.46 2.75 6.79
N LYS A 259 18.24 3.28 6.87
CA LYS A 259 17.47 3.76 5.72
C LYS A 259 17.16 5.25 5.86
N ALA A 260 17.29 5.99 4.75
CA ALA A 260 16.66 7.29 4.63
C ALA A 260 15.14 7.11 4.50
N ARG A 261 14.37 7.96 5.18
CA ARG A 261 12.92 8.06 5.01
C ARG A 261 12.58 9.50 4.64
N ILE A 262 12.02 9.67 3.47
CA ILE A 262 11.47 10.95 3.03
C ILE A 262 10.01 11.00 3.47
N LYS A 263 9.62 12.14 4.06
CA LYS A 263 8.23 12.40 4.44
C LYS A 263 7.35 12.44 3.20
N SER A 264 6.18 11.82 3.27
CA SER A 264 5.28 11.74 2.11
C SER A 264 4.77 13.12 1.70
N PRO A 265 4.53 13.37 0.40
CA PRO A 265 3.99 14.63 -0.11
C PRO A 265 2.73 15.10 0.64
N TYR A 266 1.78 14.21 0.86
CA TYR A 266 0.57 14.52 1.64
C TYR A 266 0.89 14.97 3.08
N SER A 267 1.82 14.27 3.76
CA SER A 267 2.20 14.64 5.14
C SER A 267 2.97 15.97 5.20
N ILE A 268 3.73 16.33 4.15
CA ILE A 268 4.38 17.63 4.01
C ILE A 268 3.30 18.71 3.86
N TRP A 269 2.40 18.53 2.89
CA TRP A 269 1.29 19.44 2.64
C TRP A 269 0.44 19.68 3.90
N GLN A 270 0.01 18.63 4.58
CA GLN A 270 -0.75 18.75 5.82
C GLN A 270 -0.01 19.57 6.88
N LYS A 271 1.32 19.40 6.97
CA LYS A 271 2.13 20.15 7.94
C LYS A 271 2.22 21.62 7.55
N MET A 272 2.42 21.94 6.26
CA MET A 272 2.41 23.30 5.74
C MET A 272 1.06 23.98 6.04
N GLN A 273 -0.06 23.32 5.73
CA GLN A 273 -1.40 23.86 5.97
C GLN A 273 -1.68 24.08 7.47
N ARG A 274 -1.40 23.07 8.31
CA ARG A 274 -1.70 23.16 9.75
C ARG A 274 -0.86 24.18 10.50
N LYS A 275 0.38 24.42 10.05
CA LYS A 275 1.32 25.33 10.70
C LYS A 275 1.43 26.68 10.00
N HIS A 276 0.79 26.84 8.83
CA HIS A 276 0.91 28.02 7.96
C HIS A 276 2.37 28.36 7.64
N ILE A 277 3.17 27.34 7.26
CA ILE A 277 4.58 27.48 6.93
C ILE A 277 4.84 27.06 5.47
N PRO A 278 5.83 27.66 4.78
CA PRO A 278 6.25 27.22 3.46
C PRO A 278 7.05 25.90 3.53
N PHE A 279 7.35 25.31 2.36
CA PHE A 279 8.06 24.03 2.25
C PHE A 279 9.43 24.04 2.94
N GLU A 280 10.20 25.12 2.80
CA GLU A 280 11.55 25.28 3.34
C GLU A 280 11.59 25.24 4.89
N GLU A 281 10.48 25.56 5.53
CA GLU A 281 10.34 25.51 6.99
C GLU A 281 9.87 24.14 7.51
N VAL A 282 9.71 23.15 6.61
CA VAL A 282 9.40 21.76 7.00
C VAL A 282 10.68 20.99 7.31
N PHE A 283 11.21 21.13 8.51
CA PHE A 283 12.53 20.59 8.93
C PHE A 283 12.64 19.05 8.96
N ASP A 284 11.53 18.32 9.01
CA ASP A 284 11.49 16.85 9.13
C ASP A 284 11.14 16.14 7.81
N ILE A 285 11.60 16.72 6.68
CA ILE A 285 11.44 16.09 5.36
C ILE A 285 12.30 14.84 5.25
N LEU A 286 13.55 14.91 5.74
CA LEU A 286 14.45 13.76 5.85
C LEU A 286 14.39 13.21 7.28
N ALA A 287 14.12 11.94 7.39
CA ALA A 287 14.31 11.15 8.60
C ALA A 287 15.24 9.97 8.32
N ILE A 288 15.97 9.54 9.35
CA ILE A 288 16.82 8.37 9.30
C ILE A 288 16.18 7.28 10.15
N ARG A 289 16.06 6.08 9.61
CA ARG A 289 15.55 4.93 10.33
C ARG A 289 16.66 3.92 10.52
N ILE A 290 16.91 3.55 11.78
CA ILE A 290 17.77 2.44 12.16
C ILE A 290 16.88 1.25 12.47
N ILE A 291 17.02 0.18 11.69
CA ILE A 291 16.34 -1.09 11.88
C ILE A 291 17.39 -2.05 12.41
N PHE A 292 17.22 -2.60 13.60
CA PHE A 292 18.18 -3.53 14.17
C PHE A 292 17.54 -4.90 14.46
N ARG A 293 18.37 -5.92 14.52
CA ARG A 293 17.97 -7.26 14.96
C ARG A 293 18.56 -7.48 16.34
N PRO A 294 17.72 -7.70 17.37
CA PRO A 294 18.22 -7.92 18.71
C PRO A 294 19.01 -9.24 18.77
N GLN A 295 20.06 -9.29 19.56
CA GLN A 295 20.85 -10.52 19.79
C GLN A 295 19.98 -11.61 20.41
N LYS A 296 19.10 -11.20 21.35
CA LYS A 296 18.06 -12.04 21.92
C LYS A 296 16.76 -11.24 21.98
N ARG A 297 15.64 -11.90 21.69
CA ARG A 297 14.31 -11.25 21.69
C ARG A 297 13.97 -10.56 23.00
N GLU A 298 14.40 -11.12 24.12
CA GLU A 298 14.21 -10.56 25.45
C GLU A 298 14.95 -9.25 25.69
N ASN A 299 16.03 -8.98 24.92
CA ASN A 299 16.87 -7.79 25.05
C ASN A 299 16.43 -6.65 24.08
N GLU A 300 15.44 -6.87 23.24
CA GLU A 300 15.04 -5.93 22.17
C GLU A 300 14.84 -4.49 22.68
N ILE A 301 14.13 -4.35 23.80
CA ILE A 301 13.86 -3.05 24.42
C ILE A 301 15.15 -2.42 24.93
N ALA A 302 15.95 -3.18 25.68
CA ALA A 302 17.21 -2.69 26.27
C ALA A 302 18.21 -2.29 25.18
N GLU A 303 18.34 -3.08 24.11
CA GLU A 303 19.20 -2.78 22.97
C GLU A 303 18.74 -1.52 22.23
N CYS A 304 17.43 -1.30 22.07
CA CYS A 304 16.91 -0.09 21.45
C CYS A 304 17.27 1.18 22.25
N TYR A 305 17.15 1.15 23.58
CA TYR A 305 17.59 2.26 24.44
C TYR A 305 19.11 2.43 24.43
N ALA A 306 19.88 1.35 24.34
CA ALA A 306 21.34 1.43 24.22
C ALA A 306 21.77 2.10 22.91
N ILE A 307 21.10 1.79 21.78
CA ILE A 307 21.30 2.48 20.51
C ILE A 307 20.97 3.98 20.65
N TYR A 308 19.86 4.32 21.27
CA TYR A 308 19.50 5.72 21.54
C TYR A 308 20.56 6.44 22.37
N ALA A 309 21.06 5.81 23.44
CA ALA A 309 22.10 6.37 24.29
C ALA A 309 23.39 6.61 23.49
N ALA A 310 23.79 5.68 22.62
CA ALA A 310 24.94 5.85 21.73
C ALA A 310 24.77 7.06 20.78
N LEU A 311 23.57 7.25 20.22
CA LEU A 311 23.27 8.41 19.38
C LEU A 311 23.37 9.73 20.12
N THR A 312 22.95 9.80 21.39
CA THR A 312 23.06 11.03 22.22
C THR A 312 24.50 11.41 22.56
N GLN A 313 25.44 10.48 22.48
CA GLN A 313 26.88 10.77 22.64
C GLN A 313 27.49 11.36 21.38
N ILE A 314 26.90 11.10 20.20
CA ILE A 314 27.41 11.58 18.91
C ILE A 314 26.76 12.91 18.54
N TYR A 315 25.45 13.00 18.70
CA TYR A 315 24.64 14.14 18.27
C TYR A 315 23.79 14.70 19.40
N LYS A 316 23.63 16.02 19.44
CA LYS A 316 22.80 16.69 20.44
C LYS A 316 21.32 16.42 20.17
N PRO A 317 20.59 15.75 21.10
CA PRO A 317 19.18 15.50 20.95
C PRO A 317 18.35 16.77 21.19
N HIS A 318 17.22 16.89 20.51
CA HIS A 318 16.25 17.97 20.76
C HIS A 318 15.42 17.63 22.02
N PRO A 319 15.39 18.47 23.05
CA PRO A 319 14.84 18.13 24.37
C PRO A 319 13.34 17.83 24.37
N SER A 320 12.56 18.46 23.48
CA SER A 320 11.09 18.31 23.45
C SER A 320 10.56 17.41 22.35
N ARG A 321 11.45 16.67 21.61
CA ARG A 321 11.01 15.82 20.48
C ARG A 321 11.25 14.34 20.69
N PHE A 322 11.67 13.95 21.86
CA PHE A 322 11.74 12.52 22.21
C PHE A 322 10.34 11.91 22.34
N ARG A 323 10.12 10.80 21.65
CA ARG A 323 8.87 10.04 21.71
C ARG A 323 9.19 8.57 21.92
N ASP A 324 8.67 8.04 22.99
CA ASP A 324 8.85 6.65 23.41
C ASP A 324 7.60 5.82 23.11
N TRP A 325 7.65 5.17 21.93
CA TRP A 325 6.64 4.20 21.53
C TRP A 325 7.04 2.76 21.87
N LEU A 326 8.12 2.54 22.63
CA LEU A 326 8.44 1.24 23.22
C LEU A 326 7.69 1.04 24.52
N SER A 327 7.78 2.00 25.45
CA SER A 327 7.09 1.97 26.72
C SER A 327 5.58 2.10 26.57
N THR A 328 5.13 2.86 25.58
CA THR A 328 3.71 3.09 25.28
C THR A 328 3.45 2.89 23.78
N PRO A 329 3.30 1.64 23.32
CA PRO A 329 3.04 1.34 21.91
C PRO A 329 1.80 2.05 21.36
N LYS A 330 1.81 2.40 20.09
CA LYS A 330 0.62 2.93 19.43
C LYS A 330 -0.50 1.88 19.37
N ALA A 331 -1.74 2.31 19.19
CA ALA A 331 -2.91 1.43 19.10
C ALA A 331 -2.80 0.36 17.98
N ASN A 332 -1.99 0.60 16.94
CA ASN A 332 -1.71 -0.36 15.87
C ASN A 332 -0.49 -1.25 16.14
N GLY A 333 0.02 -1.27 17.39
CA GLY A 333 1.17 -2.09 17.78
C GLY A 333 2.54 -1.54 17.34
N TYR A 334 2.61 -0.34 16.76
CA TYR A 334 3.89 0.27 16.37
C TYR A 334 4.76 0.58 17.58
N GLN A 335 6.02 0.12 17.54
CA GLN A 335 7.03 0.32 18.58
C GLN A 335 8.29 0.91 17.97
N ALA A 336 8.78 2.00 18.53
CA ALA A 336 10.07 2.63 18.18
C ALA A 336 10.41 3.74 19.16
N LEU A 337 11.68 4.15 19.21
CA LEU A 337 12.09 5.44 19.76
C LEU A 337 12.25 6.45 18.62
N HIS A 338 11.73 7.66 18.83
CA HIS A 338 11.94 8.77 17.90
C HIS A 338 12.57 9.93 18.63
N ASN A 339 13.57 10.53 18.05
CA ASN A 339 14.06 11.85 18.46
C ASN A 339 14.59 12.62 17.25
N THR A 340 14.83 13.90 17.43
CA THR A 340 15.45 14.77 16.44
C THR A 340 16.84 15.15 16.97
N PHE A 341 17.86 14.99 16.15
CA PHE A 341 19.26 15.27 16.49
C PHE A 341 19.80 16.39 15.62
N MET A 342 20.71 17.17 16.18
CA MET A 342 21.42 18.21 15.43
C MET A 342 22.63 17.64 14.71
N SER A 343 22.68 17.77 13.38
CA SER A 343 23.86 17.44 12.59
C SER A 343 25.00 18.42 12.85
N HIS A 344 26.22 18.07 12.44
CA HIS A 344 27.38 18.98 12.54
C HIS A 344 27.20 20.27 11.70
N GLN A 345 26.36 20.24 10.67
CA GLN A 345 26.01 21.42 9.86
C GLN A 345 24.85 22.24 10.45
N GLY A 346 24.40 21.96 11.67
CA GLY A 346 23.32 22.68 12.33
C GLY A 346 21.91 22.36 11.83
N LYS A 347 21.73 21.25 11.07
CA LYS A 347 20.42 20.79 10.59
C LYS A 347 19.80 19.79 11.56
N TRP A 348 18.50 19.91 11.80
CA TRP A 348 17.74 18.94 12.59
C TRP A 348 17.32 17.75 11.74
N ILE A 349 17.69 16.52 12.15
CA ILE A 349 17.36 15.27 11.48
C ILE A 349 16.60 14.38 12.46
N GLU A 350 15.43 13.89 12.07
CA GLU A 350 14.66 12.90 12.84
C GLU A 350 15.29 11.50 12.67
N VAL A 351 15.47 10.80 13.78
CA VAL A 351 15.97 9.43 13.81
C VAL A 351 15.01 8.54 14.59
#